data_8697020bbc09cffb5a6293478f894112
#
_entry.id   8697020bbc09cffb5a6293478f894112
#
_cell.length_a   1.000
_cell.length_b   1.000
_cell.length_c   1.000
_cell.angle_alpha   90.00
_cell.angle_beta   90.00
_cell.angle_gamma   90.00
#
_symmetry.space_group_name_H-M   'P 1'
#
loop_
_entity.id
_entity.type
_entity.pdbx_description
1 polymer ?
#
loop_
_entity_poly.entity_id
_entity_poly.type
_entity_poly.pdbx_seq_one_letter_code
_entity_poly.pdbx_strand_id
1 'polypeptide(L)'
;MDAAQDVTDRAFSRILGQEIRRAREARGWTRVQLVEQLPSGIGDRTLLSYEQGIRHLSVIRFVEISKALGVAASDLLARALEKARDLRAFSLRVNLRAVLRDPRDGFESVRRWARNRLKGDPSTEVLLAPMTIREMAVALDYSHAALAAYLAEFTTEDLPAD
;
A
#
# COMPACT_ATOMS: atom_id res chain seq x y z
N MET A 1 8.44 -13.43 -9.61
CA MET A 1 7.42 -12.39 -9.30
C MET A 1 7.88 -11.74 -8.01
N ASP A 2 8.25 -10.48 -8.09
CA ASP A 2 9.01 -9.78 -7.04
C ASP A 2 8.11 -9.46 -5.84
N ALA A 3 8.53 -9.79 -4.63
CA ALA A 3 7.78 -9.52 -3.39
C ALA A 3 7.52 -8.00 -3.18
N ALA A 4 8.40 -7.15 -3.70
CA ALA A 4 8.21 -5.70 -3.67
C ALA A 4 7.06 -5.26 -4.59
N GLN A 5 6.88 -5.92 -5.73
CA GLN A 5 5.76 -5.68 -6.65
C GLN A 5 4.43 -6.07 -6.00
N ASP A 6 4.36 -7.23 -5.34
CA ASP A 6 3.15 -7.71 -4.64
C ASP A 6 2.70 -6.74 -3.53
N VAL A 7 3.64 -6.18 -2.77
CA VAL A 7 3.34 -5.16 -1.73
C VAL A 7 2.78 -3.88 -2.36
N THR A 8 3.35 -3.43 -3.50
CA THR A 8 2.88 -2.24 -4.21
C THR A 8 1.48 -2.46 -4.78
N ASP A 9 1.23 -3.61 -5.36
CA ASP A 9 -0.05 -3.98 -5.97
C ASP A 9 -1.17 -4.08 -4.91
N ARG A 10 -0.86 -4.65 -3.75
CA ARG A 10 -1.79 -4.69 -2.61
C ARG A 10 -2.07 -3.31 -2.04
N ALA A 11 -1.06 -2.46 -1.91
CA ALA A 11 -1.23 -1.09 -1.45
C ALA A 11 -2.14 -0.31 -2.40
N PHE A 12 -1.92 -0.41 -3.72
CA PHE A 12 -2.77 0.24 -4.71
C PHE A 12 -4.20 -0.32 -4.71
N SER A 13 -4.35 -1.65 -4.64
CA SER A 13 -5.68 -2.30 -4.56
C SER A 13 -6.47 -1.80 -3.34
N ARG A 14 -5.81 -1.60 -2.21
CA ARG A 14 -6.43 -1.03 -0.99
C ARG A 14 -6.87 0.42 -1.19
N ILE A 15 -6.03 1.25 -1.81
CA ILE A 15 -6.37 2.65 -2.11
C ILE A 15 -7.57 2.73 -3.05
N LEU A 16 -7.55 1.97 -4.13
CA LEU A 16 -8.65 1.93 -5.10
C LEU A 16 -9.95 1.43 -4.45
N GLY A 17 -9.88 0.40 -3.63
CA GLY A 17 -11.02 -0.11 -2.87
C GLY A 17 -11.60 0.93 -1.91
N GLN A 18 -10.75 1.72 -1.26
CA GLN A 18 -11.19 2.83 -0.40
C GLN A 18 -11.88 3.95 -1.18
N GLU A 19 -11.44 4.26 -2.40
CA GLU A 19 -12.12 5.25 -3.25
C GLU A 19 -13.51 4.75 -3.69
N ILE A 20 -13.66 3.47 -4.02
CA ILE A 20 -14.95 2.85 -4.30
C ILE A 20 -15.86 2.96 -3.06
N ARG A 21 -15.35 2.59 -1.90
CA ARG A 21 -16.10 2.69 -0.63
C ARG A 21 -16.55 4.11 -0.36
N ARG A 22 -15.68 5.11 -0.50
CA ARG A 22 -16.02 6.53 -0.30
C ARG A 22 -17.11 7.00 -1.26
N ALA A 23 -17.02 6.61 -2.53
CA ALA A 23 -18.05 6.95 -3.53
C ALA A 23 -19.40 6.31 -3.18
N ARG A 24 -19.43 5.08 -2.66
CA ARG A 24 -20.64 4.41 -2.18
C ARG A 24 -21.22 5.12 -0.96
N GLU A 25 -20.38 5.41 0.03
CA GLU A 25 -20.80 6.09 1.28
C GLU A 25 -21.29 7.52 1.01
N ALA A 26 -20.69 8.22 0.05
CA ALA A 26 -21.14 9.56 -0.38
C ALA A 26 -22.56 9.55 -0.98
N ARG A 27 -23.01 8.38 -1.52
CA ARG A 27 -24.39 8.17 -1.94
C ARG A 27 -25.33 7.73 -0.82
N GLY A 28 -24.81 7.52 0.38
CA GLY A 28 -25.56 6.96 1.50
C GLY A 28 -25.91 5.49 1.32
N TRP A 29 -25.23 4.78 0.40
CA TRP A 29 -25.55 3.38 0.09
C TRP A 29 -24.82 2.39 0.99
N THR A 30 -25.56 1.36 1.41
CA THR A 30 -24.96 0.13 1.95
C THR A 30 -24.29 -0.66 0.83
N ARG A 31 -23.45 -1.65 1.20
CA ARG A 31 -22.88 -2.57 0.20
C ARG A 31 -23.96 -3.37 -0.52
N VAL A 32 -24.99 -3.82 0.20
CA VAL A 32 -26.12 -4.55 -0.38
C VAL A 32 -26.81 -3.74 -1.47
N GLN A 33 -27.10 -2.46 -1.19
CA GLN A 33 -27.73 -1.57 -2.18
C GLN A 33 -26.88 -1.37 -3.42
N LEU A 34 -25.54 -1.26 -3.27
CA LEU A 34 -24.65 -1.19 -4.44
C LEU A 34 -24.65 -2.49 -5.23
N VAL A 35 -24.57 -3.63 -4.56
CA VAL A 35 -24.57 -4.96 -5.20
C VAL A 35 -25.85 -5.20 -6.02
N GLU A 36 -27.01 -4.76 -5.54
CA GLU A 36 -28.29 -4.83 -6.27
C GLU A 36 -28.29 -4.04 -7.59
N GLN A 37 -27.42 -3.03 -7.72
CA GLN A 37 -27.27 -2.23 -8.94
C GLN A 37 -26.25 -2.83 -9.93
N LEU A 38 -25.57 -3.92 -9.56
CA LEU A 38 -24.52 -4.51 -10.40
C LEU A 38 -25.07 -5.66 -11.26
N PRO A 39 -25.04 -5.52 -12.60
CA PRO A 39 -25.50 -6.58 -13.52
C PRO A 39 -24.79 -7.91 -13.33
N SER A 40 -23.58 -7.88 -12.80
CA SER A 40 -22.73 -9.05 -12.59
C SER A 40 -23.17 -9.97 -11.46
N GLY A 41 -24.10 -9.56 -10.60
CA GLY A 41 -24.58 -10.37 -9.49
C GLY A 41 -23.53 -10.76 -8.45
N ILE A 42 -22.46 -9.96 -8.28
CA ILE A 42 -21.49 -10.22 -7.19
C ILE A 42 -22.17 -10.08 -5.83
N GLY A 43 -21.74 -10.89 -4.86
CA GLY A 43 -22.27 -10.81 -3.50
C GLY A 43 -21.61 -9.71 -2.66
N ASP A 44 -22.27 -9.31 -1.56
CA ASP A 44 -21.78 -8.31 -0.59
C ASP A 44 -20.37 -8.62 -0.07
N ARG A 45 -20.06 -9.90 0.20
CA ARG A 45 -18.74 -10.35 0.66
C ARG A 45 -17.65 -10.10 -0.40
N THR A 46 -17.99 -10.25 -1.69
CA THR A 46 -17.06 -9.97 -2.79
C THR A 46 -16.79 -8.47 -2.90
N LEU A 47 -17.83 -7.65 -2.81
CA LEU A 47 -17.69 -6.20 -2.80
C LEU A 47 -16.84 -5.73 -1.60
N LEU A 48 -17.08 -6.30 -0.41
CA LEU A 48 -16.26 -6.03 0.77
C LEU A 48 -14.78 -6.34 0.52
N SER A 49 -14.48 -7.47 -0.12
CA SER A 49 -13.10 -7.86 -0.44
C SER A 49 -12.44 -6.89 -1.44
N TYR A 50 -13.20 -6.31 -2.37
CA TYR A 50 -12.73 -5.25 -3.26
C TYR A 50 -12.48 -3.93 -2.51
N GLU A 51 -13.41 -3.51 -1.65
CA GLU A 51 -13.27 -2.28 -0.85
C GLU A 51 -12.08 -2.36 0.13
N GLN A 52 -11.73 -3.56 0.60
CA GLN A 52 -10.59 -3.81 1.48
C GLN A 52 -9.27 -4.04 0.73
N GLY A 53 -9.30 -4.17 -0.61
CA GLY A 53 -8.13 -4.46 -1.42
C GLY A 53 -7.57 -5.87 -1.23
N ILE A 54 -8.36 -6.79 -0.64
CA ILE A 54 -7.98 -8.21 -0.47
C ILE A 54 -8.03 -8.95 -1.80
N ARG A 55 -8.96 -8.57 -2.66
CA ARG A 55 -9.17 -9.18 -3.97
C ARG A 55 -8.84 -8.18 -5.07
N HIS A 56 -8.10 -8.63 -6.08
CA HIS A 56 -7.83 -7.82 -7.26
C HIS A 56 -9.11 -7.55 -8.05
N LEU A 57 -9.30 -6.30 -8.42
CA LEU A 57 -10.43 -5.83 -9.18
C LEU A 57 -10.08 -5.82 -10.66
N SER A 58 -10.81 -6.57 -11.49
CA SER A 58 -10.63 -6.48 -12.94
C SER A 58 -11.11 -5.14 -13.46
N VAL A 59 -10.55 -4.67 -14.57
CA VAL A 59 -10.95 -3.41 -15.22
C VAL A 59 -12.44 -3.40 -15.55
N ILE A 60 -12.98 -4.52 -16.05
CA ILE A 60 -14.40 -4.64 -16.39
C ILE A 60 -15.26 -4.42 -15.15
N ARG A 61 -14.89 -5.07 -14.04
CA ARG A 61 -15.61 -4.94 -12.78
C ARG A 61 -15.50 -3.54 -12.18
N PHE A 62 -14.34 -2.93 -12.31
CA PHE A 62 -14.12 -1.55 -11.89
C PHE A 62 -15.03 -0.57 -12.64
N VAL A 63 -15.13 -0.70 -13.97
CA VAL A 63 -16.00 0.15 -14.80
C VAL A 63 -17.47 -0.08 -14.45
N GLU A 64 -17.90 -1.32 -14.22
CA GLU A 64 -19.26 -1.68 -13.79
C GLU A 64 -19.63 -0.99 -12.47
N ILE A 65 -18.79 -1.13 -11.45
CA ILE A 65 -18.99 -0.49 -10.13
C ILE A 65 -19.03 1.03 -10.27
N SER A 66 -18.12 1.61 -11.04
CA SER A 66 -18.07 3.06 -11.27
C SER A 66 -19.34 3.59 -11.90
N LYS A 67 -19.88 2.86 -12.90
CA LYS A 67 -21.16 3.20 -13.55
C LYS A 67 -22.33 3.14 -12.55
N ALA A 68 -22.42 2.08 -11.77
CA ALA A 68 -23.47 1.95 -10.75
C ALA A 68 -23.39 3.09 -9.73
N LEU A 69 -22.18 3.50 -9.35
CA LEU A 69 -21.95 4.66 -8.48
C LEU A 69 -22.17 6.00 -9.17
N GLY A 70 -22.39 6.05 -10.49
CA GLY A 70 -22.55 7.29 -11.24
C GLY A 70 -21.32 8.20 -11.22
N VAL A 71 -20.14 7.60 -11.07
CA VAL A 71 -18.84 8.30 -11.08
C VAL A 71 -18.05 7.81 -12.28
N ALA A 72 -17.37 8.71 -12.99
CA ALA A 72 -16.51 8.30 -14.08
C ALA A 72 -15.36 7.41 -13.53
N ALA A 73 -15.12 6.28 -14.19
CA ALA A 73 -14.05 5.37 -13.80
C ALA A 73 -12.67 6.06 -13.83
N SER A 74 -12.47 6.97 -14.79
CA SER A 74 -11.28 7.83 -14.88
C SER A 74 -11.06 8.66 -13.61
N ASP A 75 -12.12 9.22 -13.04
CA ASP A 75 -12.03 10.09 -11.88
C ASP A 75 -11.70 9.30 -10.60
N LEU A 76 -12.32 8.12 -10.44
CA LEU A 76 -11.99 7.21 -9.34
C LEU A 76 -10.53 6.74 -9.43
N LEU A 77 -10.09 6.40 -10.64
CA LEU A 77 -8.71 5.95 -10.87
C LEU A 77 -7.71 7.09 -10.65
N ALA A 78 -8.00 8.29 -11.15
CA ALA A 78 -7.15 9.46 -10.96
C ALA A 78 -6.94 9.77 -9.48
N ARG A 79 -8.01 9.79 -8.67
CA ARG A 79 -7.92 9.97 -7.20
C ARG A 79 -7.10 8.87 -6.53
N ALA A 80 -7.26 7.62 -6.96
CA ALA A 80 -6.48 6.52 -6.42
C ALA A 80 -4.99 6.64 -6.76
N LEU A 81 -4.66 7.05 -8.00
CA LEU A 81 -3.29 7.26 -8.45
C LEU A 81 -2.62 8.44 -7.74
N GLU A 82 -3.35 9.53 -7.52
CA GLU A 82 -2.87 10.69 -6.77
C GLU A 82 -2.50 10.30 -5.33
N LYS A 83 -3.38 9.58 -4.64
CA LYS A 83 -3.10 9.05 -3.30
C LYS A 83 -1.94 8.04 -3.27
N ALA A 84 -1.81 7.23 -4.31
CA ALA A 84 -0.68 6.31 -4.42
C ALA A 84 0.64 7.05 -4.65
N ARG A 85 0.64 8.20 -5.35
CA ARG A 85 1.80 9.08 -5.48
C ARG A 85 2.19 9.68 -4.13
N ASP A 86 1.22 10.19 -3.38
CA ASP A 86 1.46 10.74 -2.04
C ASP A 86 2.07 9.69 -1.12
N LEU A 87 1.57 8.44 -1.16
CA LEU A 87 2.14 7.34 -0.40
C LEU A 87 3.58 7.01 -0.82
N ARG A 88 3.91 7.10 -2.11
CA ARG A 88 5.28 6.92 -2.60
C ARG A 88 6.18 8.09 -2.23
N ALA A 89 5.67 9.32 -2.27
CA ALA A 89 6.41 10.51 -1.86
C ALA A 89 6.81 10.48 -0.37
N PHE A 90 6.01 9.82 0.48
CA PHE A 90 6.31 9.60 1.89
C PHE A 90 6.98 8.25 2.19
N SER A 91 7.27 7.44 1.17
CA SER A 91 7.96 6.17 1.36
C SER A 91 9.47 6.39 1.50
N LEU A 92 10.08 5.67 2.43
CA LEU A 92 11.53 5.69 2.62
C LEU A 92 12.18 4.63 1.71
N ARG A 93 13.14 5.05 0.88
CA ARG A 93 14.00 4.13 0.13
C ARG A 93 15.22 3.82 1.00
N VAL A 94 15.20 2.69 1.67
CA VAL A 94 16.16 2.31 2.70
C VAL A 94 17.22 1.38 2.13
N ASN A 95 18.49 1.73 2.32
CA ASN A 95 19.62 0.87 1.98
C ASN A 95 19.84 -0.20 3.08
N LEU A 96 19.47 -1.43 2.80
CA LEU A 96 19.55 -2.54 3.75
C LEU A 96 20.99 -2.88 4.17
N ARG A 97 21.97 -2.69 3.28
CA ARG A 97 23.39 -2.92 3.63
C ARG A 97 23.92 -1.86 4.59
N ALA A 98 23.45 -0.63 4.45
CA ALA A 98 23.79 0.44 5.38
C ALA A 98 23.20 0.16 6.77
N VAL A 99 21.95 -0.27 6.84
CA VAL A 99 21.31 -0.73 8.10
C VAL A 99 22.10 -1.85 8.76
N LEU A 100 22.63 -2.82 8.00
CA LEU A 100 23.41 -3.92 8.57
C LEU A 100 24.77 -3.50 9.14
N ARG A 101 25.33 -2.40 8.66
CA ARG A 101 26.64 -1.86 9.11
C ARG A 101 26.51 -0.96 10.34
N ASP A 102 25.29 -0.55 10.68
CA ASP A 102 25.05 0.31 11.83
C ASP A 102 25.39 -0.42 13.14
N PRO A 103 26.32 0.10 13.96
CA PRO A 103 26.73 -0.56 15.18
C PRO A 103 25.85 -0.25 16.38
N ARG A 104 24.88 0.67 16.26
CA ARG A 104 24.09 1.15 17.41
C ARG A 104 23.30 0.03 18.06
N ASP A 105 23.36 -0.02 19.39
CA ASP A 105 22.55 -0.92 20.21
C ASP A 105 21.08 -0.50 20.13
N GLY A 106 20.19 -1.48 20.38
CA GLY A 106 18.75 -1.25 20.41
C GLY A 106 18.04 -1.41 19.06
N PHE A 107 18.77 -1.63 17.94
CA PHE A 107 18.19 -1.86 16.62
C PHE A 107 18.53 -3.25 16.02
N GLU A 108 18.86 -4.22 16.88
CA GLU A 108 19.23 -5.59 16.48
C GLU A 108 18.10 -6.29 15.72
N SER A 109 16.85 -6.06 16.11
CA SER A 109 15.68 -6.62 15.44
C SER A 109 15.53 -6.09 14.03
N VAL A 110 15.83 -4.81 13.79
CA VAL A 110 15.82 -4.20 12.44
C VAL A 110 16.95 -4.75 11.59
N ARG A 111 18.17 -4.89 12.14
CA ARG A 111 19.30 -5.52 11.43
C ARG A 111 19.01 -6.97 11.08
N ARG A 112 18.37 -7.72 11.97
CA ARG A 112 17.94 -9.10 11.70
C ARG A 112 16.92 -9.15 10.57
N TRP A 113 15.93 -8.26 10.58
CA TRP A 113 14.97 -8.11 9.50
C TRP A 113 15.66 -7.79 8.18
N ALA A 114 16.55 -6.80 8.13
CA ALA A 114 17.29 -6.42 6.93
C ALA A 114 18.13 -7.59 6.36
N ARG A 115 18.78 -8.37 7.24
CA ARG A 115 19.54 -9.56 6.86
C ARG A 115 18.64 -10.63 6.24
N ASN A 116 17.49 -10.88 6.82
CA ASN A 116 16.55 -11.88 6.31
C ASN A 116 15.96 -11.41 4.97
N ARG A 117 15.69 -10.14 4.81
CA ARG A 117 15.19 -9.57 3.56
C ARG A 117 16.17 -9.75 2.42
N LEU A 118 17.45 -9.48 2.66
CA LEU A 118 18.54 -9.67 1.68
C LEU A 118 18.80 -11.15 1.29
N LYS A 119 18.41 -12.10 2.15
CA LYS A 119 18.50 -13.54 1.79
C LYS A 119 17.43 -13.94 0.78
N GLY A 120 16.25 -13.34 0.86
CA GLY A 120 15.12 -13.65 -0.03
C GLY A 120 15.11 -12.83 -1.33
N ASP A 121 15.72 -11.65 -1.31
CA ASP A 121 15.81 -10.74 -2.44
C ASP A 121 17.16 -10.01 -2.37
N PRO A 122 18.05 -10.18 -3.36
CA PRO A 122 19.37 -9.56 -3.37
C PRO A 122 19.33 -8.03 -3.56
N SER A 123 18.16 -7.44 -3.76
CA SER A 123 18.01 -5.98 -3.83
C SER A 123 18.53 -5.33 -2.56
N THR A 124 19.48 -4.43 -2.72
CA THR A 124 20.10 -3.73 -1.59
C THR A 124 19.24 -2.61 -1.03
N GLU A 125 18.19 -2.22 -1.74
CA GLU A 125 17.26 -1.17 -1.39
C GLU A 125 15.84 -1.69 -1.28
N VAL A 126 15.10 -1.15 -0.33
CA VAL A 126 13.68 -1.45 -0.15
C VAL A 126 12.90 -0.14 -0.01
N LEU A 127 11.76 -0.07 -0.70
CA LEU A 127 10.82 1.02 -0.55
C LEU A 127 9.83 0.68 0.57
N LEU A 128 9.84 1.45 1.66
CA LEU A 128 8.99 1.27 2.82
C LEU A 128 7.94 2.37 2.89
N ALA A 129 6.69 2.00 2.64
CA ALA A 129 5.56 2.91 2.82
C ALA A 129 5.34 3.20 4.32
N PRO A 130 4.74 4.35 4.69
CA PRO A 130 4.48 4.71 6.09
C PRO A 130 3.70 3.65 6.86
N MET A 131 2.75 2.98 6.22
CA MET A 131 1.98 1.90 6.82
C MET A 131 2.86 0.67 7.12
N THR A 132 3.76 0.32 6.20
CA THR A 132 4.70 -0.78 6.39
C THR A 132 5.64 -0.50 7.57
N ILE A 133 6.13 0.75 7.70
CA ILE A 133 6.96 1.16 8.84
C ILE A 133 6.18 1.03 10.16
N ARG A 134 4.88 1.38 10.15
CA ARG A 134 4.01 1.23 11.33
C ARG A 134 3.82 -0.24 11.72
N GLU A 135 3.54 -1.10 10.75
CA GLU A 135 3.39 -2.55 10.99
C GLU A 135 4.70 -3.17 11.49
N MET A 136 5.84 -2.77 10.90
CA MET A 136 7.16 -3.17 11.36
C MET A 136 7.46 -2.70 12.79
N ALA A 137 7.09 -1.47 13.14
CA ALA A 137 7.30 -0.94 14.48
C ALA A 137 6.61 -1.80 15.52
N VAL A 138 5.35 -2.17 15.29
CA VAL A 138 4.59 -3.08 16.16
C VAL A 138 5.25 -4.46 16.22
N ALA A 139 5.61 -5.05 15.07
CA ALA A 139 6.18 -6.39 14.99
C ALA A 139 7.59 -6.51 15.62
N LEU A 140 8.34 -5.42 15.63
CA LEU A 140 9.73 -5.39 16.13
C LEU A 140 9.86 -4.71 17.51
N ASP A 141 8.73 -4.32 18.11
CA ASP A 141 8.62 -3.67 19.44
C ASP A 141 9.32 -2.30 19.51
N TYR A 142 9.06 -1.45 18.50
CA TYR A 142 9.50 -0.05 18.49
C TYR A 142 8.30 0.91 18.47
N SER A 143 8.51 2.14 18.94
CA SER A 143 7.59 3.20 18.58
C SER A 143 7.70 3.53 17.08
N HIS A 144 6.59 3.88 16.45
CA HIS A 144 6.59 4.27 15.02
C HIS A 144 7.58 5.41 14.74
N ALA A 145 7.62 6.42 15.63
CA ALA A 145 8.50 7.57 15.47
C ALA A 145 9.99 7.17 15.54
N ALA A 146 10.36 6.29 16.49
CA ALA A 146 11.73 5.83 16.63
C ALA A 146 12.20 5.01 15.43
N LEU A 147 11.36 4.08 14.95
CA LEU A 147 11.69 3.26 13.78
C LEU A 147 11.76 4.11 12.50
N ALA A 148 10.81 5.02 12.29
CA ALA A 148 10.81 5.90 11.13
C ALA A 148 12.04 6.82 11.10
N ALA A 149 12.39 7.44 12.22
CA ALA A 149 13.59 8.26 12.34
C ALA A 149 14.87 7.46 12.07
N TYR A 150 14.97 6.27 12.66
CA TYR A 150 16.11 5.38 12.42
C TYR A 150 16.27 4.99 10.96
N LEU A 151 15.19 4.54 10.29
CA LEU A 151 15.24 4.13 8.89
C LEU A 151 15.52 5.31 7.94
N ALA A 152 15.07 6.51 8.29
CA ALA A 152 15.32 7.72 7.49
C ALA A 152 16.81 8.06 7.36
N GLU A 153 17.65 7.69 8.31
CA GLU A 153 19.09 7.91 8.25
C GLU A 153 19.80 7.06 7.18
N PHE A 154 19.16 6.00 6.70
CA PHE A 154 19.69 5.09 5.68
C PHE A 154 19.00 5.22 4.35
N THR A 155 18.32 6.36 4.13
CA THR A 155 17.68 6.63 2.83
C THR A 155 18.73 7.05 1.81
N THR A 156 18.63 6.48 0.60
CA THR A 156 19.31 7.01 -0.57
C THR A 156 18.42 8.11 -1.16
N GLU A 157 18.85 9.36 -1.06
CA GLU A 157 18.25 10.44 -1.83
C GLU A 157 18.51 10.18 -3.32
N ASP A 158 17.45 10.12 -4.12
CA ASP A 158 17.57 10.29 -5.56
C ASP A 158 18.04 11.74 -5.80
N LEU A 159 19.34 11.96 -5.91
CA LEU A 159 19.85 13.17 -6.57
C LEU A 159 19.28 13.14 -7.99
N PRO A 160 18.58 14.19 -8.44
CA PRO A 160 18.19 14.27 -9.85
C PRO A 160 19.46 14.11 -10.67
N ALA A 161 19.42 13.16 -11.60
CA ALA A 161 20.48 13.02 -12.59
C ALA A 161 20.55 14.32 -13.39
N ASP A 162 21.70 15.00 -13.30
CA ASP A 162 22.07 16.11 -14.19
C ASP A 162 22.09 15.66 -15.66
#